data_31cf9c6dd1cc5d1b287ff5ba8deaa1e7
#
_entry.id   31cf9c6dd1cc5d1b287ff5ba8deaa1e7
#
_cell.length_a   1.000
_cell.length_b   1.000
_cell.length_c   1.000
_cell.angle_alpha   90.00
_cell.angle_beta   90.00
_cell.angle_gamma   90.00
#
_symmetry.space_group_name_H-M   'P 1'
#
loop_
_entity.id
_entity.type
_entity.pdbx_description
1 polymer ?
#
loop_
_entity_poly.entity_id
_entity_poly.type
_entity_poly.pdbx_seq_one_letter_code
_entity_poly.pdbx_strand_id
1 'polypeptide(L)'
;MENNTIYNGDCLELMKDIEDESVDCIICDLPYGTTACSWDSIIPFDKLWEQYKRIRKDNAPIVLFGSEPFSTYLRMSNINEFKYDWIWQKNKATGFLNAKKQPLNDYEIISVFYKHQCTYNPQKTKAEKVYKRGFIKRKTSSDCYGKQTDFIQEDDGMRYPKRIIYFNNNQTNIQIHPTQKPVELLEYLIKTYSNEGDLILDNCSGSGTTAVACHNLKRRFICIEKDKEYYEKSIERLKQAQIKQRLF
;
A
#
# COMPACT_ATOMS: atom_id res chain seq x y z
N MET A 1 -7.47 -13.64 -16.28
CA MET A 1 -6.45 -14.20 -15.34
C MET A 1 -7.11 -14.91 -14.18
N GLU A 2 -6.50 -15.97 -13.63
CA GLU A 2 -6.99 -16.67 -12.43
C GLU A 2 -6.62 -15.91 -11.16
N ASN A 3 -7.56 -15.89 -10.18
CA ASN A 3 -7.31 -15.30 -8.87
C ASN A 3 -6.37 -16.18 -8.03
N ASN A 4 -5.77 -15.60 -7.00
CA ASN A 4 -4.86 -16.26 -6.06
C ASN A 4 -3.60 -16.82 -6.72
N THR A 5 -3.15 -16.15 -7.78
CA THR A 5 -2.02 -16.57 -8.62
C THR A 5 -0.99 -15.47 -8.73
N ILE A 6 0.29 -15.88 -8.71
CA ILE A 6 1.42 -15.03 -9.06
C ILE A 6 1.83 -15.41 -10.49
N TYR A 7 1.96 -14.43 -11.36
CA TYR A 7 2.31 -14.60 -12.77
C TYR A 7 3.73 -14.10 -13.03
N ASN A 8 4.45 -14.76 -13.91
CA ASN A 8 5.78 -14.33 -14.35
C ASN A 8 5.69 -13.63 -15.71
N GLY A 9 6.08 -12.36 -15.78
CA GLY A 9 6.12 -11.61 -17.03
C GLY A 9 6.08 -10.10 -16.85
N ASP A 10 6.06 -9.39 -17.97
CA ASP A 10 5.93 -7.93 -17.98
C ASP A 10 4.54 -7.51 -17.56
N CYS A 11 4.43 -6.61 -16.60
CA CYS A 11 3.14 -6.25 -16.03
C CYS A 11 2.23 -5.50 -17.02
N LEU A 12 2.78 -4.69 -17.94
CA LEU A 12 1.99 -3.97 -18.92
C LEU A 12 1.38 -4.93 -19.96
N GLU A 13 2.06 -6.04 -20.23
CA GLU A 13 1.51 -7.08 -21.12
C GLU A 13 0.47 -7.92 -20.38
N LEU A 14 0.81 -8.43 -19.19
CA LEU A 14 -0.07 -9.33 -18.47
C LEU A 14 -1.34 -8.62 -17.93
N MET A 15 -1.27 -7.35 -17.57
CA MET A 15 -2.47 -6.60 -17.16
C MET A 15 -3.52 -6.53 -18.26
N LYS A 16 -3.18 -6.65 -19.54
CA LYS A 16 -4.15 -6.69 -20.64
C LYS A 16 -5.16 -7.85 -20.52
N ASP A 17 -4.76 -8.95 -19.87
CA ASP A 17 -5.58 -10.13 -19.65
C ASP A 17 -6.45 -10.05 -18.38
N ILE A 18 -6.34 -8.96 -17.61
CA ILE A 18 -7.22 -8.69 -16.48
C ILE A 18 -8.51 -8.06 -16.99
N GLU A 19 -9.64 -8.57 -16.53
CA GLU A 19 -10.97 -8.07 -16.88
C GLU A 19 -11.16 -6.62 -16.45
N ASP A 20 -11.85 -5.83 -17.26
CA ASP A 20 -12.20 -4.44 -16.97
C ASP A 20 -13.02 -4.36 -15.67
N GLU A 21 -12.79 -3.33 -14.88
CA GLU A 21 -13.54 -3.04 -13.63
C GLU A 21 -13.65 -4.23 -12.67
N SER A 22 -12.63 -5.11 -12.63
CA SER A 22 -12.63 -6.33 -11.80
C SER A 22 -11.86 -6.18 -10.50
N VAL A 23 -10.87 -5.26 -10.44
CA VAL A 23 -9.94 -5.10 -9.31
C VAL A 23 -10.51 -4.16 -8.26
N ASP A 24 -10.58 -4.62 -7.01
CA ASP A 24 -11.11 -3.86 -5.88
C ASP A 24 -10.08 -2.92 -5.23
N CYS A 25 -8.79 -3.24 -5.33
CA CYS A 25 -7.70 -2.40 -4.81
C CYS A 25 -6.39 -2.73 -5.52
N ILE A 26 -5.58 -1.72 -5.82
CA ILE A 26 -4.22 -1.88 -6.32
C ILE A 26 -3.26 -1.46 -5.22
N ILE A 27 -2.33 -2.35 -4.84
CA ILE A 27 -1.26 -2.05 -3.89
C ILE A 27 0.05 -2.53 -4.49
N CYS A 28 0.97 -1.61 -4.77
CA CYS A 28 2.18 -1.95 -5.50
C CYS A 28 3.39 -1.13 -5.05
N ASP A 29 4.53 -1.80 -4.99
CA ASP A 29 5.86 -1.21 -4.84
C ASP A 29 6.53 -1.13 -6.22
N LEU A 30 6.28 -0.03 -6.95
CA LEU A 30 6.80 0.17 -8.29
C LEU A 30 8.33 0.26 -8.30
N PRO A 31 9.02 -0.05 -9.40
CA PRO A 31 10.44 0.26 -9.53
C PRO A 31 10.65 1.79 -9.63
N TYR A 32 11.59 2.34 -8.83
CA TYR A 32 11.82 3.78 -8.72
C TYR A 32 12.90 4.32 -9.68
N GLY A 33 13.67 3.42 -10.33
CA GLY A 33 14.81 3.80 -11.18
C GLY A 33 15.97 4.43 -10.39
N THR A 34 16.13 4.06 -9.12
CA THR A 34 17.13 4.66 -8.22
C THR A 34 18.27 3.72 -7.85
N THR A 35 18.18 2.47 -8.26
CA THR A 35 19.21 1.45 -7.99
C THR A 35 19.91 1.00 -9.28
N ALA A 36 21.05 0.35 -9.15
CA ALA A 36 21.77 -0.24 -10.28
C ALA A 36 21.22 -1.61 -10.73
N CYS A 37 20.10 -2.05 -10.15
CA CYS A 37 19.48 -3.34 -10.48
C CYS A 37 18.79 -3.27 -11.84
N SER A 38 18.96 -4.30 -12.65
CA SER A 38 18.39 -4.37 -14.02
C SER A 38 16.86 -4.32 -14.06
N TRP A 39 16.19 -4.74 -13.00
CA TRP A 39 14.74 -4.70 -12.85
C TRP A 39 14.21 -3.32 -12.39
N ASP A 40 15.06 -2.43 -11.86
CA ASP A 40 14.66 -1.12 -11.34
C ASP A 40 14.58 -0.06 -12.45
N SER A 41 13.70 -0.30 -13.41
CA SER A 41 13.40 0.65 -14.49
C SER A 41 11.98 1.19 -14.34
N ILE A 42 11.84 2.52 -14.39
CA ILE A 42 10.53 3.18 -14.24
C ILE A 42 9.57 2.71 -15.34
N ILE A 43 8.41 2.23 -14.92
CA ILE A 43 7.31 1.87 -15.83
C ILE A 43 6.71 3.17 -16.39
N PRO A 44 6.51 3.30 -17.72
CA PRO A 44 5.89 4.48 -18.31
C PRO A 44 4.52 4.78 -17.69
N PHE A 45 4.40 5.93 -17.03
CA PHE A 45 3.21 6.26 -16.25
C PHE A 45 1.94 6.36 -17.07
N ASP A 46 2.01 6.86 -18.30
CA ASP A 46 0.87 6.92 -19.22
C ASP A 46 0.25 5.54 -19.47
N LYS A 47 1.07 4.54 -19.78
CA LYS A 47 0.65 3.15 -19.99
C LYS A 47 0.18 2.48 -18.70
N LEU A 48 0.86 2.77 -17.58
CA LEU A 48 0.48 2.24 -16.28
C LEU A 48 -0.92 2.74 -15.87
N TRP A 49 -1.15 4.06 -15.96
CA TRP A 49 -2.45 4.66 -15.62
C TRP A 49 -3.57 4.23 -16.58
N GLU A 50 -3.27 3.99 -17.85
CA GLU A 50 -4.23 3.43 -18.81
C GLU A 50 -4.75 2.07 -18.31
N GLN A 51 -3.84 1.14 -17.98
CA GLN A 51 -4.23 -0.17 -17.47
C GLN A 51 -4.92 -0.08 -16.11
N TYR A 52 -4.39 0.68 -15.17
CA TYR A 52 -4.99 0.83 -13.85
C TYR A 52 -6.43 1.39 -13.91
N LYS A 53 -6.67 2.39 -14.76
CA LYS A 53 -8.02 2.98 -14.93
C LYS A 53 -9.00 2.02 -15.57
N ARG A 54 -8.53 1.15 -16.45
CA ARG A 54 -9.35 0.14 -17.12
C ARG A 54 -9.78 -0.98 -16.17
N ILE A 55 -8.81 -1.56 -15.45
CA ILE A 55 -9.03 -2.80 -14.67
C ILE A 55 -9.62 -2.56 -13.28
N ARG A 56 -9.43 -1.39 -12.70
CA ARG A 56 -9.95 -1.08 -11.36
C ARG A 56 -11.45 -0.76 -11.40
N LYS A 57 -12.18 -1.14 -10.36
CA LYS A 57 -13.54 -0.65 -10.12
C LYS A 57 -13.55 0.85 -9.88
N ASP A 58 -14.66 1.52 -10.14
CA ASP A 58 -14.79 2.99 -10.09
C ASP A 58 -14.40 3.60 -8.72
N ASN A 59 -14.66 2.90 -7.63
CA ASN A 59 -14.30 3.29 -6.27
C ASN A 59 -13.03 2.60 -5.72
N ALA A 60 -12.28 1.88 -6.56
CA ALA A 60 -11.09 1.17 -6.12
C ALA A 60 -9.93 2.14 -5.84
N PRO A 61 -9.28 2.04 -4.68
CA PRO A 61 -8.07 2.80 -4.38
C PRO A 61 -6.86 2.20 -5.09
N ILE A 62 -5.90 3.08 -5.38
CA ILE A 62 -4.56 2.72 -5.85
C ILE A 62 -3.57 3.24 -4.81
N VAL A 63 -2.77 2.34 -4.24
CA VAL A 63 -1.85 2.58 -3.11
C VAL A 63 -0.45 2.23 -3.56
N LEU A 64 0.37 3.23 -3.80
CA LEU A 64 1.69 3.06 -4.42
C LEU A 64 2.80 3.53 -3.51
N PHE A 65 3.77 2.65 -3.28
CA PHE A 65 5.00 2.99 -2.56
C PHE A 65 5.90 3.88 -3.41
N GLY A 66 6.74 4.65 -2.75
CA GLY A 66 7.70 5.50 -3.41
C GLY A 66 8.65 6.21 -2.47
N SER A 67 9.70 6.75 -3.07
CA SER A 67 10.69 7.63 -2.43
C SER A 67 10.91 8.83 -3.33
N GLU A 68 11.36 9.97 -2.77
CA GLU A 68 11.65 11.13 -3.60
C GLU A 68 12.94 10.92 -4.43
N PRO A 69 13.02 11.44 -5.68
CA PRO A 69 12.05 12.28 -6.39
C PRO A 69 10.94 11.49 -7.12
N PHE A 70 11.01 10.16 -7.17
CA PHE A 70 10.02 9.32 -7.86
C PHE A 70 8.58 9.60 -7.42
N SER A 71 8.35 9.73 -6.10
CA SER A 71 7.01 10.00 -5.55
C SER A 71 6.41 11.31 -6.06
N THR A 72 7.24 12.34 -6.27
CA THR A 72 6.79 13.61 -6.87
C THR A 72 6.32 13.41 -8.30
N TYR A 73 7.11 12.74 -9.15
CA TYR A 73 6.71 12.45 -10.54
C TYR A 73 5.47 11.56 -10.61
N LEU A 74 5.40 10.54 -9.79
CA LEU A 74 4.24 9.66 -9.69
C LEU A 74 2.97 10.43 -9.36
N ARG A 75 2.99 11.28 -8.34
CA ARG A 75 1.84 12.10 -7.95
C ARG A 75 1.43 13.10 -9.03
N MET A 76 2.40 13.75 -9.66
CA MET A 76 2.14 14.69 -10.75
C MET A 76 1.56 14.00 -11.99
N SER A 77 1.92 12.75 -12.25
CA SER A 77 1.39 11.99 -13.41
C SER A 77 -0.12 11.69 -13.31
N ASN A 78 -0.71 11.76 -12.09
CA ASN A 78 -2.16 11.63 -11.89
C ASN A 78 -2.65 12.49 -10.71
N ILE A 79 -2.33 13.77 -10.74
CA ILE A 79 -2.62 14.73 -9.67
C ILE A 79 -4.14 14.84 -9.36
N ASN A 80 -4.99 14.64 -10.35
CA ASN A 80 -6.44 14.73 -10.19
C ASN A 80 -7.01 13.65 -9.24
N GLU A 81 -6.40 12.47 -9.22
CA GLU A 81 -6.82 11.36 -8.38
C GLU A 81 -5.96 11.20 -7.12
N PHE A 82 -4.81 11.87 -7.03
CA PHE A 82 -4.04 11.91 -5.79
C PHE A 82 -4.82 12.55 -4.66
N LYS A 83 -4.88 11.90 -3.50
CA LYS A 83 -5.68 12.38 -2.35
C LYS A 83 -4.82 12.69 -1.13
N TYR A 84 -3.98 11.77 -0.72
CA TYR A 84 -3.08 11.89 0.42
C TYR A 84 -2.02 10.80 0.38
N ASP A 85 -1.10 10.89 1.31
CA ASP A 85 -0.04 9.91 1.52
C ASP A 85 -0.02 9.38 2.96
N TRP A 86 0.59 8.22 3.11
CA TRP A 86 1.12 7.72 4.37
C TRP A 86 2.63 7.84 4.34
N ILE A 87 3.22 8.04 5.52
CA ILE A 87 4.66 7.97 5.74
C ILE A 87 4.92 6.70 6.54
N TRP A 88 5.52 5.71 5.91
CA TRP A 88 6.00 4.55 6.62
C TRP A 88 7.37 4.82 7.20
N GLN A 89 7.44 5.02 8.52
CA GLN A 89 8.69 5.16 9.25
C GLN A 89 9.29 3.78 9.53
N LYS A 90 10.56 3.62 9.17
CA LYS A 90 11.34 2.40 9.33
C LYS A 90 12.10 2.41 10.64
N ASN A 91 12.43 1.23 11.18
CA ASN A 91 13.30 1.11 12.34
C ASN A 91 14.80 1.29 12.02
N LYS A 92 15.19 1.19 10.76
CA LYS A 92 16.57 1.41 10.29
C LYS A 92 16.59 2.41 9.16
N ALA A 93 17.43 3.43 9.32
CA ALA A 93 17.70 4.38 8.24
C ALA A 93 18.65 3.78 7.20
N THR A 94 18.60 4.34 6.00
CA THR A 94 19.48 4.03 4.87
C THR A 94 20.27 5.27 4.44
N GLY A 95 21.23 5.11 3.52
CA GLY A 95 21.99 6.24 2.98
C GLY A 95 23.27 6.59 3.76
N PHE A 96 23.82 5.69 4.56
CA PHE A 96 25.01 5.92 5.39
C PHE A 96 26.23 6.44 4.63
N LEU A 97 26.41 6.05 3.38
CA LEU A 97 27.51 6.55 2.55
C LEU A 97 27.45 8.07 2.31
N ASN A 98 26.26 8.64 2.42
CA ASN A 98 26.01 10.07 2.22
C ASN A 98 25.71 10.82 3.54
N ALA A 99 25.90 10.19 4.70
CA ALA A 99 25.54 10.75 6.01
C ALA A 99 26.20 12.11 6.34
N LYS A 100 27.36 12.40 5.71
CA LYS A 100 28.04 13.71 5.84
C LYS A 100 27.53 14.78 4.89
N LYS A 101 26.64 14.43 3.95
CA LYS A 101 26.16 15.33 2.89
C LYS A 101 24.66 15.60 2.98
N GLN A 102 23.90 14.65 3.56
CA GLN A 102 22.44 14.73 3.68
C GLN A 102 21.96 13.88 4.85
N PRO A 103 20.75 14.13 5.37
CA PRO A 103 20.13 13.28 6.38
C PRO A 103 19.99 11.85 5.90
N LEU A 104 20.03 10.90 6.84
CA LEU A 104 19.69 9.51 6.57
C LEU A 104 18.20 9.37 6.26
N ASN A 105 17.86 8.44 5.37
CA ASN A 105 16.47 8.17 5.00
C ASN A 105 15.91 7.02 5.86
N ASP A 106 14.96 7.34 6.74
CA ASP A 106 14.28 6.39 7.63
C ASP A 106 12.79 6.20 7.32
N TYR A 107 12.33 6.65 6.15
CA TYR A 107 10.92 6.52 5.76
C TYR A 107 10.74 6.19 4.27
N GLU A 108 9.53 5.73 3.95
CA GLU A 108 9.00 5.68 2.58
C GLU A 108 7.63 6.36 2.52
N ILE A 109 7.30 6.86 1.34
CA ILE A 109 6.01 7.49 1.05
C ILE A 109 5.10 6.44 0.44
N ILE A 110 3.81 6.44 0.83
CA ILE A 110 2.78 5.59 0.23
C ILE A 110 1.68 6.50 -0.25
N SER A 111 1.63 6.74 -1.55
CA SER A 111 0.67 7.65 -2.18
C SER A 111 -0.65 6.94 -2.47
N VAL A 112 -1.77 7.60 -2.14
CA VAL A 112 -3.12 7.05 -2.30
C VAL A 112 -3.89 7.85 -3.34
N PHE A 113 -4.41 7.13 -4.33
CA PHE A 113 -5.17 7.67 -5.44
C PHE A 113 -6.54 7.01 -5.51
N TYR A 114 -7.57 7.78 -5.79
CA TYR A 114 -8.90 7.28 -6.15
C TYR A 114 -9.72 8.36 -6.86
N LYS A 115 -10.69 7.92 -7.65
CA LYS A 115 -11.60 8.82 -8.37
C LYS A 115 -12.76 9.27 -7.46
N HIS A 116 -13.46 8.32 -6.89
CA HIS A 116 -14.52 8.51 -5.91
C HIS A 116 -14.10 7.95 -4.56
N GLN A 117 -14.79 8.33 -3.47
CA GLN A 117 -14.45 7.84 -2.14
C GLN A 117 -14.37 6.31 -2.14
N CYS A 118 -13.20 5.83 -1.85
CA CYS A 118 -12.89 4.40 -1.84
C CYS A 118 -13.30 3.73 -0.52
N THR A 119 -13.25 2.40 -0.47
CA THR A 119 -13.26 1.64 0.79
C THR A 119 -12.16 2.17 1.70
N TYR A 120 -12.56 2.58 2.90
CA TYR A 120 -11.63 3.03 3.93
C TYR A 120 -12.07 2.50 5.30
N ASN A 121 -11.38 1.50 5.77
CA ASN A 121 -11.58 0.86 7.08
C ASN A 121 -10.50 1.36 8.04
N PRO A 122 -10.73 2.43 8.81
CA PRO A 122 -9.69 3.00 9.66
C PRO A 122 -9.26 2.00 10.73
N GLN A 123 -7.97 1.67 10.76
CA GLN A 123 -7.39 0.76 11.74
C GLN A 123 -7.18 1.53 13.05
N LYS A 124 -8.25 1.64 13.85
CA LYS A 124 -8.23 2.36 15.12
C LYS A 124 -7.37 1.65 16.17
N THR A 125 -6.70 2.42 17.00
CA THR A 125 -5.89 1.95 18.13
C THR A 125 -6.51 2.37 19.46
N LYS A 126 -6.25 1.62 20.53
CA LYS A 126 -6.66 2.01 21.89
C LYS A 126 -5.93 3.28 22.33
N ALA A 127 -6.66 4.20 22.92
CA ALA A 127 -6.09 5.39 23.54
C ALA A 127 -5.42 5.04 24.87
N GLU A 128 -4.29 5.69 25.16
CA GLU A 128 -3.67 5.62 26.49
C GLU A 128 -4.56 6.22 27.55
N LYS A 129 -5.32 7.28 27.21
CA LYS A 129 -6.27 7.95 28.10
C LYS A 129 -7.60 8.16 27.40
N VAL A 130 -8.68 7.84 28.10
CA VAL A 130 -10.06 8.10 27.67
C VAL A 130 -10.52 9.38 28.35
N TYR A 131 -11.01 10.33 27.56
CA TYR A 131 -11.51 11.60 28.07
C TYR A 131 -13.03 11.57 28.14
N LYS A 132 -13.60 11.75 29.34
CA LYS A 132 -15.04 12.01 29.47
C LYS A 132 -15.32 13.43 28.95
N ARG A 133 -15.67 13.54 27.68
CA ARG A 133 -16.08 14.81 27.07
C ARG A 133 -17.58 14.82 26.96
N GLY A 134 -18.22 15.84 27.55
CA GLY A 134 -19.63 16.10 27.39
C GLY A 134 -19.95 16.82 26.06
N PHE A 135 -21.12 17.40 26.02
CA PHE A 135 -21.59 18.21 24.89
C PHE A 135 -20.58 19.32 24.51
N ILE A 136 -20.14 19.33 23.26
CA ILE A 136 -19.27 20.38 22.72
C ILE A 136 -20.11 21.31 21.85
N LYS A 137 -20.35 22.53 22.36
CA LYS A 137 -20.94 23.59 21.60
C LYS A 137 -19.85 24.30 20.80
N ARG A 138 -19.85 24.12 19.48
CA ARG A 138 -18.95 24.86 18.60
C ARG A 138 -19.53 26.21 18.23
N LYS A 139 -18.87 27.27 18.67
CA LYS A 139 -19.34 28.65 18.49
C LYS A 139 -19.04 29.25 17.11
N THR A 140 -18.38 28.57 16.18
CA THR A 140 -17.84 29.31 15.04
C THR A 140 -18.00 28.62 13.70
N SER A 141 -18.66 29.31 12.75
CA SER A 141 -18.21 29.34 11.37
C SER A 141 -16.86 30.07 11.33
N SER A 142 -15.79 29.45 10.89
CA SER A 142 -14.59 30.18 10.49
C SER A 142 -14.54 30.22 8.97
N ASP A 143 -14.04 31.30 8.40
CA ASP A 143 -13.87 31.43 6.95
C ASP A 143 -13.00 30.30 6.36
N CYS A 144 -12.15 29.69 7.20
CA CYS A 144 -11.29 28.56 6.82
C CYS A 144 -11.99 27.19 6.87
N TYR A 145 -13.00 26.99 7.74
CA TYR A 145 -13.58 25.65 8.01
C TYR A 145 -15.09 25.57 7.78
N GLY A 146 -15.71 26.66 7.32
CA GLY A 146 -17.15 26.71 7.05
C GLY A 146 -18.04 26.58 8.30
N LYS A 147 -19.34 26.33 8.10
CA LYS A 147 -20.30 26.13 9.19
C LYS A 147 -20.08 24.79 9.87
N GLN A 148 -19.90 24.80 11.19
CA GLN A 148 -19.81 23.61 12.01
C GLN A 148 -21.10 23.44 12.83
N THR A 149 -21.62 22.22 12.91
CA THR A 149 -22.76 21.87 13.76
C THR A 149 -22.29 21.45 15.16
N ASP A 150 -23.11 21.72 16.15
CA ASP A 150 -22.91 21.20 17.51
C ASP A 150 -23.02 19.68 17.49
N PHE A 151 -22.21 18.99 18.25
CA PHE A 151 -22.27 17.53 18.37
C PHE A 151 -21.92 17.07 19.77
N ILE A 152 -22.44 15.89 20.12
CA ILE A 152 -22.04 15.18 21.34
C ILE A 152 -20.84 14.33 20.97
N GLN A 153 -19.72 14.54 21.66
CA GLN A 153 -18.54 13.72 21.49
C GLN A 153 -18.43 12.76 22.66
N GLU A 154 -18.71 11.50 22.41
CA GLU A 154 -18.36 10.41 23.30
C GLU A 154 -16.96 9.89 22.91
N ASP A 155 -16.09 9.74 23.89
CA ASP A 155 -14.78 9.16 23.68
C ASP A 155 -14.89 7.65 23.90
N ASP A 156 -14.90 6.88 22.77
CA ASP A 156 -14.96 5.42 22.75
C ASP A 156 -13.64 4.76 23.18
N GLY A 157 -12.65 5.56 23.58
CA GLY A 157 -11.31 5.07 23.90
C GLY A 157 -10.50 4.63 22.69
N MET A 158 -10.99 4.88 21.49
CA MET A 158 -10.30 4.52 20.25
C MET A 158 -9.80 5.77 19.51
N ARG A 159 -8.70 5.64 18.81
CA ARG A 159 -8.08 6.73 18.05
C ARG A 159 -7.95 6.36 16.59
N TYR A 160 -8.33 7.28 15.72
CA TYR A 160 -8.12 7.15 14.28
C TYR A 160 -6.62 7.15 13.95
N PRO A 161 -6.20 6.43 12.91
CA PRO A 161 -4.82 6.39 12.48
C PRO A 161 -4.32 7.78 12.07
N LYS A 162 -3.02 8.01 12.30
CA LYS A 162 -2.30 9.18 11.79
C LYS A 162 -1.55 8.79 10.51
N ARG A 163 -1.18 9.77 9.70
CA ARG A 163 -0.45 9.52 8.42
C ARG A 163 0.93 8.89 8.61
N ILE A 164 1.59 9.10 9.73
CA ILE A 164 2.85 8.45 10.04
C ILE A 164 2.54 7.12 10.73
N ILE A 165 2.98 6.03 10.11
CA ILE A 165 2.83 4.66 10.60
C ILE A 165 4.21 4.04 10.79
N TYR A 166 4.36 3.22 11.81
CA TYR A 166 5.61 2.54 12.13
C TYR A 166 5.46 1.04 11.94
N PHE A 167 6.31 0.48 11.08
CA PHE A 167 6.45 -0.97 10.92
C PHE A 167 7.91 -1.32 10.82
N ASN A 168 8.29 -2.38 11.54
CA ASN A 168 9.65 -2.86 11.55
C ASN A 168 10.00 -3.50 10.20
N ASN A 169 11.08 -3.05 9.56
CA ASN A 169 11.57 -3.65 8.33
C ASN A 169 12.57 -4.79 8.56
N ASN A 170 12.87 -5.13 9.82
CA ASN A 170 13.64 -6.34 10.16
C ASN A 170 12.76 -7.56 9.96
N GLN A 171 12.85 -8.14 8.79
CA GLN A 171 12.13 -9.39 8.54
C GLN A 171 12.87 -10.55 9.20
N THR A 172 12.10 -11.38 9.90
CA THR A 172 12.56 -12.62 10.48
C THR A 172 13.16 -13.53 9.40
N ASN A 173 14.43 -13.82 9.50
CA ASN A 173 15.19 -14.95 8.96
C ASN A 173 15.13 -15.32 7.46
N ILE A 174 14.21 -14.81 6.64
CA ILE A 174 14.16 -15.12 5.20
C ILE A 174 13.94 -13.82 4.42
N GLN A 175 15.02 -13.07 4.19
CA GLN A 175 14.99 -11.97 3.24
C GLN A 175 15.25 -12.54 1.85
N ILE A 176 14.21 -12.62 1.03
CA ILE A 176 14.25 -13.15 -0.33
C ILE A 176 14.60 -12.03 -1.34
N HIS A 177 14.18 -10.79 -1.05
CA HIS A 177 14.39 -9.64 -1.91
C HIS A 177 15.01 -8.49 -1.11
N PRO A 178 15.99 -7.73 -1.64
CA PRO A 178 16.68 -6.66 -0.91
C PRO A 178 15.76 -5.53 -0.44
N THR A 179 14.68 -5.27 -1.17
CA THR A 179 13.68 -4.23 -0.85
C THR A 179 12.35 -4.81 -0.35
N GLN A 180 12.35 -6.04 0.15
CA GLN A 180 11.14 -6.74 0.62
C GLN A 180 10.39 -5.92 1.68
N LYS A 181 9.10 -5.67 1.46
CA LYS A 181 8.24 -4.97 2.42
C LYS A 181 7.80 -5.91 3.57
N PRO A 182 7.56 -5.38 4.78
CA PRO A 182 6.99 -6.14 5.89
C PRO A 182 5.58 -6.66 5.58
N VAL A 183 5.28 -7.90 5.94
CA VAL A 183 3.93 -8.48 5.76
C VAL A 183 2.90 -7.68 6.55
N GLU A 184 3.21 -7.30 7.77
CA GLU A 184 2.32 -6.55 8.67
C GLU A 184 1.94 -5.17 8.09
N LEU A 185 2.86 -4.52 7.36
CA LEU A 185 2.57 -3.27 6.66
C LEU A 185 1.56 -3.48 5.53
N LEU A 186 1.79 -4.51 4.70
CA LEU A 186 0.85 -4.84 3.62
C LEU A 186 -0.51 -5.26 4.17
N GLU A 187 -0.55 -6.05 5.23
CA GLU A 187 -1.80 -6.42 5.91
C GLU A 187 -2.55 -5.20 6.45
N TYR A 188 -1.84 -4.23 7.04
CA TYR A 188 -2.44 -2.98 7.50
C TYR A 188 -3.08 -2.19 6.36
N LEU A 189 -2.38 -2.03 5.24
CA LEU A 189 -2.88 -1.32 4.06
C LEU A 189 -4.06 -2.08 3.40
N ILE A 190 -3.94 -3.39 3.24
CA ILE A 190 -4.99 -4.24 2.67
C ILE A 190 -6.26 -4.17 3.53
N LYS A 191 -6.16 -4.30 4.85
CA LYS A 191 -7.30 -4.12 5.78
C LYS A 191 -7.94 -2.74 5.64
N THR A 192 -7.11 -1.71 5.47
CA THR A 192 -7.59 -0.33 5.37
C THR A 192 -8.37 -0.08 4.09
N TYR A 193 -7.95 -0.68 2.97
CA TYR A 193 -8.46 -0.34 1.64
C TYR A 193 -9.28 -1.44 0.96
N SER A 194 -9.56 -2.53 1.65
CA SER A 194 -10.34 -3.65 1.11
C SER A 194 -11.14 -4.39 2.18
N ASN A 195 -12.10 -5.19 1.73
CA ASN A 195 -12.88 -6.12 2.54
C ASN A 195 -12.48 -7.57 2.24
N GLU A 196 -12.91 -8.54 3.07
CA GLU A 196 -12.74 -9.97 2.77
C GLU A 196 -13.36 -10.32 1.41
N GLY A 197 -12.66 -11.13 0.62
CA GLY A 197 -13.09 -11.54 -0.72
C GLY A 197 -12.78 -10.55 -1.84
N ASP A 198 -12.36 -9.31 -1.53
CA ASP A 198 -11.95 -8.33 -2.54
C ASP A 198 -10.70 -8.81 -3.31
N LEU A 199 -10.58 -8.39 -4.57
CA LEU A 199 -9.45 -8.68 -5.44
C LEU A 199 -8.41 -7.58 -5.37
N ILE A 200 -7.19 -7.94 -4.95
CA ILE A 200 -6.03 -7.06 -4.84
C ILE A 200 -5.08 -7.32 -6.00
N LEU A 201 -4.63 -6.27 -6.67
CA LEU A 201 -3.56 -6.35 -7.67
C LEU A 201 -2.25 -5.80 -7.11
N ASP A 202 -1.18 -6.56 -7.34
CA ASP A 202 0.22 -6.10 -7.21
C ASP A 202 0.98 -6.45 -8.49
N ASN A 203 1.26 -5.47 -9.30
CA ASN A 203 1.87 -5.68 -10.61
C ASN A 203 3.40 -5.67 -10.62
N CYS A 204 4.04 -5.52 -9.44
CA CYS A 204 5.50 -5.62 -9.23
C CYS A 204 5.78 -6.32 -7.90
N SER A 205 5.34 -7.57 -7.78
CA SER A 205 5.17 -8.23 -6.48
C SER A 205 6.48 -8.69 -5.80
N GLY A 206 7.60 -8.67 -6.51
CA GLY A 206 8.91 -9.03 -5.97
C GLY A 206 8.89 -10.37 -5.23
N SER A 207 9.12 -10.31 -3.94
CA SER A 207 9.11 -11.51 -3.07
C SER A 207 7.72 -12.05 -2.72
N GLY A 208 6.63 -11.53 -3.32
CA GLY A 208 5.25 -11.99 -3.09
C GLY A 208 4.67 -11.61 -1.73
N THR A 209 5.14 -10.52 -1.10
CA THR A 209 4.63 -10.10 0.21
C THR A 209 3.13 -9.80 0.18
N THR A 210 2.65 -9.16 -0.89
CA THR A 210 1.23 -8.87 -1.09
C THR A 210 0.40 -10.15 -1.18
N ALA A 211 0.87 -11.18 -1.90
CA ALA A 211 0.19 -12.47 -1.99
C ALA A 211 0.05 -13.16 -0.62
N VAL A 212 1.13 -13.14 0.19
CA VAL A 212 1.10 -13.68 1.56
C VAL A 212 0.13 -12.90 2.44
N ALA A 213 0.16 -11.56 2.40
CA ALA A 213 -0.74 -10.71 3.19
C ALA A 213 -2.22 -10.92 2.78
N CYS A 214 -2.51 -11.02 1.48
CA CYS A 214 -3.85 -11.32 0.98
C CYS A 214 -4.34 -12.70 1.45
N HIS A 215 -3.48 -13.71 1.37
CA HIS A 215 -3.81 -15.05 1.87
C HIS A 215 -4.16 -15.02 3.35
N ASN A 216 -3.35 -14.38 4.20
CA ASN A 216 -3.59 -14.26 5.64
C ASN A 216 -4.93 -13.57 5.95
N LEU A 217 -5.34 -12.64 5.11
CA LEU A 217 -6.51 -11.80 5.30
C LEU A 217 -7.75 -12.27 4.51
N LYS A 218 -7.68 -13.40 3.81
CA LYS A 218 -8.76 -13.93 2.97
C LYS A 218 -9.20 -12.96 1.87
N ARG A 219 -8.24 -12.24 1.27
CA ARG A 219 -8.45 -11.47 0.04
C ARG A 219 -7.99 -12.30 -1.14
N ARG A 220 -8.65 -12.12 -2.28
CA ARG A 220 -8.16 -12.66 -3.56
C ARG A 220 -7.04 -11.76 -4.05
N PHE A 221 -6.14 -12.30 -4.86
CA PHE A 221 -5.05 -11.52 -5.43
C PHE A 221 -4.69 -11.95 -6.83
N ILE A 222 -4.15 -11.02 -7.59
CA ILE A 222 -3.34 -11.22 -8.78
C ILE A 222 -2.02 -10.50 -8.52
N CYS A 223 -0.92 -11.24 -8.58
CA CYS A 223 0.42 -10.69 -8.44
C CYS A 223 1.21 -10.94 -9.72
N ILE A 224 2.03 -9.98 -10.13
CA ILE A 224 2.86 -10.09 -11.32
C ILE A 224 4.31 -9.79 -10.92
N GLU A 225 5.24 -10.66 -11.34
CA GLU A 225 6.67 -10.47 -11.14
C GLU A 225 7.42 -10.76 -12.44
N LYS A 226 8.23 -9.80 -12.88
CA LYS A 226 8.96 -9.90 -14.14
C LYS A 226 10.20 -10.76 -14.01
N ASP A 227 10.92 -10.64 -12.90
CA ASP A 227 12.13 -11.43 -12.64
C ASP A 227 11.76 -12.87 -12.28
N LYS A 228 12.28 -13.83 -13.07
CA LYS A 228 11.95 -15.24 -12.90
C LYS A 228 12.43 -15.80 -11.56
N GLU A 229 13.58 -15.37 -11.07
CA GLU A 229 14.13 -15.85 -9.79
C GLU A 229 13.27 -15.39 -8.62
N TYR A 230 12.87 -14.11 -8.60
CA TYR A 230 11.95 -13.59 -7.58
C TYR A 230 10.55 -14.19 -7.69
N TYR A 231 10.06 -14.42 -8.89
CA TYR A 231 8.82 -15.16 -9.11
C TYR A 231 8.84 -16.55 -8.47
N GLU A 232 9.86 -17.37 -8.74
CA GLU A 232 10.00 -18.72 -8.18
C GLU A 232 10.08 -18.69 -6.65
N LYS A 233 10.86 -17.77 -6.09
CA LYS A 233 10.94 -17.55 -4.64
C LYS A 233 9.63 -17.11 -4.02
N SER A 234 8.85 -16.27 -4.71
CA SER A 234 7.56 -15.79 -4.23
C SER A 234 6.51 -16.93 -4.16
N ILE A 235 6.51 -17.83 -5.13
CA ILE A 235 5.66 -19.03 -5.13
C ILE A 235 5.98 -19.92 -3.92
N GLU A 236 7.26 -20.19 -3.68
CA GLU A 236 7.68 -21.02 -2.54
C GLU A 236 7.28 -20.38 -1.21
N ARG A 237 7.48 -19.08 -1.07
CA ARG A 237 7.09 -18.33 0.13
C ARG A 237 5.58 -18.38 0.39
N LEU A 238 4.77 -18.24 -0.66
CA LEU A 238 3.32 -18.35 -0.56
C LEU A 238 2.89 -19.75 -0.11
N LYS A 239 3.49 -20.82 -0.70
CA LYS A 239 3.24 -22.20 -0.27
C LYS A 239 3.55 -22.40 1.22
N GLN A 240 4.69 -21.89 1.70
CA GLN A 240 5.05 -21.98 3.12
C GLN A 240 4.06 -21.26 4.02
N ALA A 241 3.56 -20.09 3.64
CA ALA A 241 2.52 -19.38 4.38
C ALA A 241 1.20 -20.17 4.43
N GLN A 242 0.80 -20.79 3.32
CA GLN A 242 -0.39 -21.64 3.24
C GLN A 242 -0.31 -22.88 4.12
N ILE A 243 0.86 -23.55 4.16
CA ILE A 243 1.08 -24.72 5.03
C ILE A 243 1.00 -24.31 6.50
N LYS A 244 1.66 -23.20 6.87
CA LYS A 244 1.66 -22.71 8.25
C LYS A 244 0.25 -22.42 8.77
N GLN A 245 -0.60 -21.84 7.95
CA GLN A 245 -1.99 -21.54 8.36
C GLN A 245 -2.87 -22.79 8.53
N ARG A 246 -2.54 -23.90 7.85
CA ARG A 246 -3.28 -25.17 7.99
C ARG A 246 -2.93 -25.95 9.27
N LEU A 247 -1.82 -25.62 9.92
CA LEU A 247 -1.33 -26.31 11.10
C LEU A 247 -1.76 -25.66 12.42
N PHE A 248 -2.41 -24.50 12.35
CA PHE A 248 -2.96 -23.74 13.48
C PHE A 248 -4.43 -23.36 13.22
#